data_246f4dcfc4cfb963aec2ef4fc77a8886
#
_entry.id   246f4dcfc4cfb963aec2ef4fc77a8886
#
_cell.length_a   1.000
_cell.length_b   1.000
_cell.length_c   1.000
_cell.angle_alpha   90.00
_cell.angle_beta   90.00
_cell.angle_gamma   90.00
#
_symmetry.space_group_name_H-M   'P 1'
#
loop_
_entity.id
_entity.type
_entity.pdbx_description
1 polymer ?
#
loop_
_entity_poly.entity_id
_entity_poly.type
_entity_poly.pdbx_seq_one_letter_code
_entity_poly.pdbx_strand_id
1 'polypeptide(L)'
;CATSIMLETLREEGAQADYYIPSRHGEGYGLNCDAVREIAKTHKLLLTVDCGVTNHEEVRLAQMLGMTVIVTDHHQLADTPSPANAVLNPLLGDYPFRRLCGAGVALKICQAMQGMEGVKKRLELAALATVADIVPLVGENRILAHYGLELLNRAPSKGLLSIIKICGLNKHSITIDDIVFKIGPRINAAGRMRMDENDENAAPSGGYAAVNLLVENNESD
;
A
#
# COMPACT_ATOMS: atom_id res chain seq x y z
N CYS A 1 2.88 -0.68 2.23
CA CYS A 1 2.50 -2.07 1.91
C CYS A 1 1.53 -2.15 0.74
N ALA A 2 0.37 -1.50 0.77
CA ALA A 2 -0.59 -1.55 -0.34
C ALA A 2 0.05 -1.09 -1.66
N THR A 3 0.76 0.04 -1.65
CA THR A 3 1.52 0.56 -2.78
C THR A 3 2.57 -0.44 -3.27
N SER A 4 3.32 -1.07 -2.38
CA SER A 4 4.34 -2.07 -2.73
C SER A 4 3.72 -3.28 -3.42
N ILE A 5 2.62 -3.83 -2.87
CA ILE A 5 1.88 -4.95 -3.46
C ILE A 5 1.44 -4.61 -4.89
N MET A 6 0.82 -3.45 -5.10
CA MET A 6 0.33 -3.05 -6.43
C MET A 6 1.46 -2.75 -7.40
N LEU A 7 2.50 -2.05 -6.96
CA LEU A 7 3.64 -1.69 -7.81
C LEU A 7 4.34 -2.94 -8.36
N GLU A 8 4.65 -3.90 -7.49
CA GLU A 8 5.25 -5.17 -7.92
C GLU A 8 4.32 -5.96 -8.83
N THR A 9 3.02 -6.02 -8.48
CA THR A 9 2.03 -6.72 -9.32
C THR A 9 1.99 -6.14 -10.72
N LEU A 10 1.87 -4.82 -10.84
CA LEU A 10 1.78 -4.15 -12.15
C LEU A 10 3.08 -4.29 -12.96
N ARG A 11 4.23 -4.17 -12.31
CA ARG A 11 5.54 -4.32 -12.97
C ARG A 11 5.79 -5.74 -13.46
N GLU A 12 5.42 -6.75 -12.68
CA GLU A 12 5.51 -8.15 -13.12
C GLU A 12 4.58 -8.46 -14.31
N GLU A 13 3.45 -7.76 -14.44
CA GLU A 13 2.57 -7.81 -15.62
C GLU A 13 3.06 -6.96 -16.81
N GLY A 14 4.24 -6.36 -16.68
CA GLY A 14 4.88 -5.58 -17.76
C GLY A 14 4.45 -4.12 -17.84
N ALA A 15 3.70 -3.61 -16.87
CA ALA A 15 3.33 -2.20 -16.85
C ALA A 15 4.51 -1.30 -16.47
N GLN A 16 4.62 -0.16 -17.14
CA GLN A 16 5.50 0.94 -16.73
C GLN A 16 4.81 1.69 -15.60
N ALA A 17 5.02 1.26 -14.37
CA ALA A 17 4.37 1.79 -13.18
C ALA A 17 5.37 2.54 -12.30
N ASP A 18 5.02 3.79 -12.00
CA ASP A 18 5.62 4.61 -10.97
C ASP A 18 4.66 4.75 -9.80
N TYR A 19 5.14 5.30 -8.69
CA TYR A 19 4.30 5.51 -7.52
C TYR A 19 4.50 6.88 -6.92
N TYR A 20 3.45 7.39 -6.29
CA TYR A 20 3.44 8.66 -5.59
C TYR A 20 2.96 8.45 -4.16
N ILE A 21 3.70 9.00 -3.20
CA ILE A 21 3.34 9.00 -1.77
C ILE A 21 3.20 10.46 -1.33
N PRO A 22 1.98 10.93 -0.99
CA PRO A 22 1.76 12.29 -0.56
C PRO A 22 2.51 12.58 0.75
N SER A 23 3.03 13.79 0.86
CA SER A 23 3.67 14.28 2.09
C SER A 23 2.60 14.63 3.13
N ARG A 24 2.62 13.96 4.29
CA ARG A 24 1.68 14.23 5.37
C ARG A 24 1.80 15.63 5.99
N HIS A 25 2.92 16.32 5.78
CA HIS A 25 3.18 17.63 6.37
C HIS A 25 2.74 18.81 5.50
N GLY A 26 2.58 18.64 4.19
CA GLY A 26 2.22 19.72 3.27
C GLY A 26 0.95 19.44 2.46
N GLU A 27 0.71 18.19 2.11
CA GLU A 27 -0.30 17.80 1.13
C GLU A 27 -1.53 17.11 1.74
N GLY A 28 -1.45 16.74 3.01
CA GLY A 28 -2.51 16.01 3.70
C GLY A 28 -2.52 14.52 3.40
N TYR A 29 -3.67 13.88 3.61
CA TYR A 29 -3.89 12.46 3.36
C TYR A 29 -4.65 12.25 2.05
N GLY A 30 -4.23 11.26 1.26
CA GLY A 30 -4.89 10.89 0.01
C GLY A 30 -4.38 11.67 -1.19
N LEU A 31 -5.25 11.84 -2.19
CA LEU A 31 -4.94 12.61 -3.39
C LEU A 31 -4.94 14.11 -3.11
N ASN A 32 -4.12 14.85 -3.84
CA ASN A 32 -4.20 16.31 -3.91
C ASN A 32 -4.13 16.80 -5.37
N CYS A 33 -4.70 17.96 -5.64
CA CYS A 33 -4.84 18.49 -6.99
C CYS A 33 -3.49 18.80 -7.66
N ASP A 34 -2.48 19.22 -6.90
CA ASP A 34 -1.18 19.59 -7.47
C ASP A 34 -0.41 18.35 -7.91
N ALA A 35 -0.41 17.31 -7.07
CA ALA A 35 0.15 16.00 -7.45
C ALA A 35 -0.56 15.43 -8.69
N VAL A 36 -1.89 15.51 -8.76
CA VAL A 36 -2.66 15.06 -9.93
C VAL A 36 -2.24 15.79 -11.19
N ARG A 37 -2.02 17.12 -11.13
CA ARG A 37 -1.54 17.88 -12.29
C ARG A 37 -0.16 17.44 -12.76
N GLU A 38 0.75 17.17 -11.83
CA GLU A 38 2.10 16.70 -12.17
C GLU A 38 2.07 15.29 -12.77
N ILE A 39 1.34 14.37 -12.15
CA ILE A 39 1.20 12.98 -12.62
C ILE A 39 0.58 12.94 -14.03
N ALA A 40 -0.41 13.78 -14.30
CA ALA A 40 -1.11 13.82 -15.59
C ALA A 40 -0.20 14.24 -16.77
N LYS A 41 0.95 14.90 -16.51
CA LYS A 41 1.91 15.27 -17.56
C LYS A 41 2.56 14.04 -18.21
N THR A 42 2.72 12.97 -17.48
CA THR A 42 3.49 11.78 -17.90
C THR A 42 2.69 10.50 -17.90
N HIS A 43 1.58 10.42 -17.16
CA HIS A 43 0.79 9.20 -16.99
C HIS A 43 -0.64 9.35 -17.51
N LYS A 44 -1.22 8.26 -17.97
CA LYS A 44 -2.61 8.19 -18.47
C LYS A 44 -3.55 7.40 -17.57
N LEU A 45 -3.01 6.63 -16.64
CA LEU A 45 -3.77 5.87 -15.66
C LEU A 45 -3.34 6.30 -14.26
N LEU A 46 -4.30 6.65 -13.43
CA LEU A 46 -4.13 6.87 -12.00
C LEU A 46 -4.83 5.74 -11.24
N LEU A 47 -4.06 4.96 -10.50
CA LEU A 47 -4.57 3.92 -9.62
C LEU A 47 -4.30 4.34 -8.17
N THR A 48 -5.33 4.60 -7.39
CA THR A 48 -5.16 4.86 -5.96
C THR A 48 -5.14 3.56 -5.18
N VAL A 49 -4.38 3.54 -4.09
CA VAL A 49 -4.30 2.39 -3.18
C VAL A 49 -4.44 2.87 -1.74
N ASP A 50 -5.41 2.32 -1.03
CA ASP A 50 -5.68 2.65 0.37
C ASP A 50 -6.15 4.10 0.59
N CYS A 51 -6.69 4.72 -0.45
CA CYS A 51 -7.25 6.07 -0.43
C CYS A 51 -8.08 6.33 -1.69
N GLY A 52 -8.78 7.47 -1.71
CA GLY A 52 -9.38 7.99 -2.94
C GLY A 52 -10.90 7.91 -3.00
N VAL A 53 -11.53 7.11 -2.16
CA VAL A 53 -12.99 6.92 -2.24
C VAL A 53 -13.78 8.21 -1.98
N THR A 54 -13.20 9.16 -1.24
CA THR A 54 -13.79 10.48 -0.93
C THR A 54 -13.15 11.64 -1.71
N ASN A 55 -12.11 11.39 -2.50
CA ASN A 55 -11.35 12.41 -3.24
C ASN A 55 -12.04 12.79 -4.58
N HIS A 56 -13.27 13.25 -4.53
CA HIS A 56 -14.10 13.47 -5.73
C HIS A 56 -13.56 14.58 -6.63
N GLU A 57 -13.01 15.65 -6.07
CA GLU A 57 -12.48 16.78 -6.84
C GLU A 57 -11.22 16.39 -7.59
N GLU A 58 -10.31 15.72 -6.91
CA GLU A 58 -9.03 15.26 -7.48
C GLU A 58 -9.27 14.22 -8.58
N VAL A 59 -10.23 13.31 -8.37
CA VAL A 59 -10.62 12.32 -9.38
C VAL A 59 -11.20 13.02 -10.62
N ARG A 60 -12.11 14.00 -10.45
CA ARG A 60 -12.62 14.77 -11.60
C ARG A 60 -11.51 15.53 -12.32
N LEU A 61 -10.61 16.15 -11.57
CA LEU A 61 -9.47 16.85 -12.15
C LEU A 61 -8.59 15.90 -12.98
N ALA A 62 -8.27 14.71 -12.46
CA ALA A 62 -7.51 13.72 -13.20
C ALA A 62 -8.18 13.32 -14.51
N GLN A 63 -9.51 13.10 -14.48
CA GLN A 63 -10.30 12.78 -15.68
C GLN A 63 -10.33 13.96 -16.67
N MET A 64 -10.48 15.19 -16.20
CA MET A 64 -10.42 16.40 -17.04
C MET A 64 -9.05 16.57 -17.71
N LEU A 65 -7.98 16.11 -17.07
CA LEU A 65 -6.63 16.06 -17.61
C LEU A 65 -6.37 14.85 -18.53
N GLY A 66 -7.39 14.06 -18.82
CA GLY A 66 -7.34 12.94 -19.76
C GLY A 66 -6.82 11.64 -19.17
N MET A 67 -6.82 11.51 -17.83
CA MET A 67 -6.45 10.26 -17.18
C MET A 67 -7.66 9.32 -17.00
N THR A 68 -7.42 8.03 -17.07
CA THR A 68 -8.33 7.02 -16.52
C THR A 68 -8.03 6.89 -15.03
N VAL A 69 -9.07 6.87 -14.19
CA VAL A 69 -8.91 6.77 -12.72
C VAL A 69 -9.55 5.51 -12.19
N ILE A 70 -8.77 4.70 -11.48
CA ILE A 70 -9.24 3.54 -10.73
C ILE A 70 -8.98 3.80 -9.25
N VAL A 71 -10.01 3.75 -8.44
CA VAL A 71 -9.90 3.89 -6.98
C VAL A 71 -9.94 2.52 -6.33
N THR A 72 -8.92 2.20 -5.51
CA THR A 72 -8.92 1.01 -4.66
C THR A 72 -8.73 1.43 -3.21
N ASP A 73 -9.75 1.17 -2.40
CA ASP A 73 -9.85 1.70 -1.06
C ASP A 73 -10.67 0.75 -0.16
N HIS A 74 -10.63 0.97 1.15
CA HIS A 74 -11.43 0.24 2.14
C HIS A 74 -12.15 1.18 3.11
N HIS A 75 -11.88 2.47 3.01
CA HIS A 75 -12.51 3.47 3.87
C HIS A 75 -14.01 3.60 3.60
N GLN A 76 -14.71 4.24 4.54
CA GLN A 76 -16.13 4.49 4.44
C GLN A 76 -16.46 5.27 3.17
N LEU A 77 -17.56 4.87 2.54
CA LEU A 77 -18.04 5.52 1.33
C LEU A 77 -18.62 6.91 1.67
N ALA A 78 -18.45 7.84 0.75
CA ALA A 78 -19.15 9.12 0.80
C ALA A 78 -20.63 8.93 0.43
N ASP A 79 -21.48 9.93 0.77
CA ASP A 79 -22.90 9.93 0.39
C ASP A 79 -23.11 9.93 -1.12
N THR A 80 -22.15 10.50 -1.85
CA THR A 80 -22.14 10.48 -3.32
C THR A 80 -21.12 9.50 -3.84
N PRO A 81 -21.43 8.71 -4.88
CA PRO A 81 -20.46 7.80 -5.49
C PRO A 81 -19.23 8.54 -6.03
N SER A 82 -18.06 7.92 -5.90
CA SER A 82 -16.85 8.43 -6.52
C SER A 82 -17.01 8.51 -8.04
N PRO A 83 -16.55 9.60 -8.69
CA PRO A 83 -16.62 9.77 -10.15
C PRO A 83 -15.58 8.95 -10.92
N ALA A 84 -14.75 8.13 -10.26
CA ALA A 84 -13.72 7.32 -10.89
C ALA A 84 -14.29 6.35 -11.94
N ASN A 85 -13.48 5.98 -12.92
CA ASN A 85 -13.85 5.02 -13.96
C ASN A 85 -14.16 3.63 -13.39
N ALA A 86 -13.48 3.26 -12.30
CA ALA A 86 -13.78 2.07 -11.52
C ALA A 86 -13.46 2.32 -10.03
N VAL A 87 -14.23 1.72 -9.15
CA VAL A 87 -14.01 1.76 -7.69
C VAL A 87 -14.05 0.34 -7.14
N LEU A 88 -12.95 -0.07 -6.52
CA LEU A 88 -12.86 -1.32 -5.78
C LEU A 88 -12.81 -1.00 -4.29
N ASN A 89 -13.90 -1.31 -3.61
CA ASN A 89 -14.00 -1.16 -2.15
C ASN A 89 -14.85 -2.32 -1.61
N PRO A 90 -14.43 -3.03 -0.56
CA PRO A 90 -15.18 -4.15 0.01
C PRO A 90 -16.58 -3.80 0.50
N LEU A 91 -16.87 -2.51 0.70
CA LEU A 91 -18.18 -2.02 1.10
C LEU A 91 -19.16 -1.91 -0.07
N LEU A 92 -18.67 -1.97 -1.32
CA LEU A 92 -19.49 -1.94 -2.54
C LEU A 92 -19.87 -3.34 -2.98
N GLY A 93 -21.08 -3.47 -3.56
CA GLY A 93 -21.57 -4.71 -4.13
C GLY A 93 -21.74 -5.84 -3.12
N ASP A 94 -21.58 -7.07 -3.61
CA ASP A 94 -21.85 -8.31 -2.86
C ASP A 94 -20.59 -9.01 -2.36
N TYR A 95 -19.48 -8.29 -2.21
CA TYR A 95 -18.26 -8.89 -1.68
C TYR A 95 -18.51 -9.41 -0.25
N PRO A 96 -18.26 -10.70 0.03
CA PRO A 96 -18.74 -11.33 1.26
C PRO A 96 -18.00 -10.87 2.52
N PHE A 97 -16.80 -10.31 2.38
CA PHE A 97 -15.98 -9.88 3.51
C PHE A 97 -15.64 -8.38 3.44
N ARG A 98 -16.35 -7.56 4.20
CA ARG A 98 -16.33 -6.09 4.13
C ARG A 98 -15.25 -5.42 4.98
N ARG A 99 -14.31 -6.18 5.56
CA ARG A 99 -13.35 -5.68 6.58
C ARG A 99 -11.89 -5.80 6.17
N LEU A 100 -11.62 -5.91 4.87
CA LEU A 100 -10.24 -5.85 4.38
C LEU A 100 -9.64 -4.46 4.63
N CYS A 101 -8.34 -4.40 4.96
CA CYS A 101 -7.56 -3.16 4.88
C CYS A 101 -7.17 -2.87 3.42
N GLY A 102 -6.64 -1.68 3.13
CA GLY A 102 -6.23 -1.30 1.78
C GLY A 102 -5.21 -2.25 1.13
N ALA A 103 -4.28 -2.79 1.92
CA ALA A 103 -3.34 -3.80 1.44
C ALA A 103 -4.02 -5.15 1.15
N GLY A 104 -5.07 -5.50 1.89
CA GLY A 104 -5.91 -6.65 1.60
C GLY A 104 -6.63 -6.49 0.26
N VAL A 105 -7.17 -5.31 -0.02
CA VAL A 105 -7.78 -4.98 -1.33
C VAL A 105 -6.74 -5.11 -2.45
N ALA A 106 -5.56 -4.54 -2.28
CA ALA A 106 -4.46 -4.65 -3.25
C ALA A 106 -4.07 -6.12 -3.50
N LEU A 107 -4.02 -6.95 -2.45
CA LEU A 107 -3.73 -8.38 -2.59
C LEU A 107 -4.84 -9.12 -3.36
N LYS A 108 -6.11 -8.72 -3.22
CA LYS A 108 -7.21 -9.32 -4.01
C LYS A 108 -7.10 -8.97 -5.49
N ILE A 109 -6.65 -7.78 -5.82
CA ILE A 109 -6.35 -7.39 -7.21
C ILE A 109 -5.17 -8.22 -7.74
N CYS A 110 -4.11 -8.33 -6.96
CA CYS A 110 -2.98 -9.22 -7.28
C CYS A 110 -3.47 -10.66 -7.52
N GLN A 111 -4.34 -11.19 -6.68
CA GLN A 111 -4.95 -12.52 -6.85
C GLN A 111 -5.71 -12.64 -8.15
N ALA A 112 -6.46 -11.61 -8.53
CA ALA A 112 -7.24 -11.61 -9.78
C ALA A 112 -6.34 -11.59 -11.02
N MET A 113 -5.18 -10.91 -10.95
CA MET A 113 -4.23 -10.79 -12.07
C MET A 113 -3.27 -11.98 -12.15
N GLN A 114 -2.74 -12.46 -11.03
CA GLN A 114 -1.65 -13.43 -10.96
C GLN A 114 -2.00 -14.75 -10.26
N GLY A 115 -3.25 -14.89 -9.83
CA GLY A 115 -3.67 -16.08 -9.10
C GLY A 115 -2.99 -16.24 -7.74
N MET A 116 -2.94 -17.46 -7.23
CA MET A 116 -2.38 -17.75 -5.89
C MET A 116 -0.85 -17.58 -5.82
N GLU A 117 -0.14 -17.67 -6.94
CA GLU A 117 1.31 -17.46 -6.94
C GLU A 117 1.66 -16.01 -6.63
N GLY A 118 0.92 -15.05 -7.19
CA GLY A 118 1.07 -13.63 -6.85
C GLY A 118 0.74 -13.34 -5.38
N VAL A 119 -0.31 -13.99 -4.85
CA VAL A 119 -0.67 -13.88 -3.42
C VAL A 119 0.45 -14.35 -2.51
N LYS A 120 1.03 -15.52 -2.78
CA LYS A 120 2.12 -16.09 -1.96
C LYS A 120 3.32 -15.16 -1.85
N LYS A 121 3.70 -14.49 -2.94
CA LYS A 121 4.83 -13.55 -2.98
C LYS A 121 4.62 -12.32 -2.09
N ARG A 122 3.37 -11.90 -1.85
CA ARG A 122 3.02 -10.61 -1.21
C ARG A 122 2.25 -10.79 0.10
N LEU A 123 2.07 -12.02 0.53
CA LEU A 123 1.23 -12.35 1.68
C LEU A 123 1.77 -11.76 2.98
N GLU A 124 3.08 -11.70 3.16
CA GLU A 124 3.70 -11.09 4.34
C GLU A 124 3.41 -9.60 4.45
N LEU A 125 3.43 -8.86 3.31
CA LEU A 125 3.10 -7.43 3.27
C LEU A 125 1.63 -7.18 3.58
N ALA A 126 0.74 -8.03 3.04
CA ALA A 126 -0.68 -7.94 3.31
C ALA A 126 -1.00 -8.27 4.77
N ALA A 127 -0.36 -9.29 5.36
CA ALA A 127 -0.50 -9.62 6.76
C ALA A 127 0.00 -8.50 7.67
N LEU A 128 1.18 -7.97 7.38
CA LEU A 128 1.76 -6.85 8.12
C LEU A 128 0.81 -5.65 8.15
N ALA A 129 0.28 -5.26 6.98
CA ALA A 129 -0.66 -4.16 6.88
C ALA A 129 -1.99 -4.45 7.57
N THR A 130 -2.56 -5.65 7.40
CA THR A 130 -3.81 -6.07 8.04
C THR A 130 -3.72 -5.95 9.57
N VAL A 131 -2.60 -6.36 10.14
CA VAL A 131 -2.37 -6.27 11.59
C VAL A 131 -2.09 -4.82 12.02
N ALA A 132 -1.27 -4.08 11.27
CA ALA A 132 -0.90 -2.71 11.61
C ALA A 132 -2.05 -1.70 11.47
N ASP A 133 -3.02 -1.97 10.60
CA ASP A 133 -4.23 -1.18 10.40
C ASP A 133 -5.33 -1.46 11.45
N ILE A 134 -5.08 -2.43 12.33
CA ILE A 134 -5.97 -2.79 13.46
C ILE A 134 -7.38 -3.18 12.98
N VAL A 135 -7.52 -3.71 11.78
CA VAL A 135 -8.79 -4.28 11.31
C VAL A 135 -9.09 -5.59 12.06
N PRO A 136 -10.38 -5.95 12.25
CA PRO A 136 -10.73 -7.18 12.96
C PRO A 136 -10.12 -8.42 12.33
N LEU A 137 -9.36 -9.21 13.10
CA LEU A 137 -8.71 -10.45 12.67
C LEU A 137 -9.70 -11.63 12.65
N VAL A 138 -10.73 -11.50 11.83
CA VAL A 138 -11.76 -12.52 11.57
C VAL A 138 -11.86 -12.80 10.07
N GLY A 139 -12.49 -13.88 9.66
CA GLY A 139 -12.69 -14.23 8.25
C GLY A 139 -11.38 -14.17 7.43
N GLU A 140 -11.38 -13.46 6.31
CA GLU A 140 -10.21 -13.35 5.44
C GLU A 140 -9.01 -12.68 6.14
N ASN A 141 -9.22 -11.66 6.97
CA ASN A 141 -8.14 -11.01 7.71
C ASN A 141 -7.39 -11.99 8.62
N ARG A 142 -8.11 -12.93 9.26
CA ARG A 142 -7.49 -13.98 10.07
C ARG A 142 -6.61 -14.90 9.22
N ILE A 143 -7.08 -15.25 8.03
CA ILE A 143 -6.33 -16.10 7.09
C ILE A 143 -5.05 -15.38 6.65
N LEU A 144 -5.17 -14.12 6.22
CA LEU A 144 -4.04 -13.29 5.79
C LEU A 144 -3.02 -13.13 6.92
N ALA A 145 -3.47 -12.77 8.13
CA ALA A 145 -2.59 -12.58 9.29
C ALA A 145 -1.89 -13.87 9.68
N HIS A 146 -2.61 -15.01 9.71
CA HIS A 146 -2.05 -16.31 10.10
C HIS A 146 -0.94 -16.75 9.14
N TYR A 147 -1.26 -16.90 7.88
CA TYR A 147 -0.31 -17.43 6.90
C TYR A 147 0.81 -16.42 6.57
N GLY A 148 0.51 -15.13 6.58
CA GLY A 148 1.54 -14.12 6.37
C GLY A 148 2.50 -14.00 7.56
N LEU A 149 2.04 -14.18 8.79
CA LEU A 149 2.90 -14.24 9.98
C LEU A 149 3.77 -15.50 9.97
N GLU A 150 3.22 -16.64 9.53
CA GLU A 150 3.99 -17.87 9.33
C GLU A 150 5.12 -17.64 8.30
N LEU A 151 4.80 -17.02 7.17
CA LEU A 151 5.79 -16.69 6.14
C LEU A 151 6.83 -15.73 6.67
N LEU A 152 6.44 -14.67 7.38
CA LEU A 152 7.32 -13.69 8.00
C LEU A 152 8.31 -14.33 8.99
N ASN A 153 7.87 -15.34 9.74
CA ASN A 153 8.71 -16.09 10.67
C ASN A 153 9.62 -17.12 10.00
N ARG A 154 9.25 -17.58 8.80
CA ARG A 154 9.99 -18.61 8.08
C ARG A 154 11.02 -18.01 7.11
N ALA A 155 10.58 -17.09 6.26
CA ALA A 155 11.35 -16.55 5.16
C ALA A 155 10.91 -15.11 4.82
N PRO A 156 11.18 -14.12 5.70
CA PRO A 156 10.84 -12.73 5.44
C PRO A 156 11.65 -12.20 4.24
N SER A 157 11.05 -11.31 3.44
CA SER A 157 11.76 -10.56 2.41
C SER A 157 12.93 -9.77 3.01
N LYS A 158 13.91 -9.41 2.18
CA LYS A 158 15.12 -8.70 2.63
C LYS A 158 14.79 -7.40 3.36
N GLY A 159 13.86 -6.62 2.84
CA GLY A 159 13.41 -5.36 3.46
C GLY A 159 12.78 -5.58 4.84
N LEU A 160 11.87 -6.55 4.96
CA LEU A 160 11.26 -6.89 6.24
C LEU A 160 12.28 -7.48 7.22
N LEU A 161 13.21 -8.30 6.75
CA LEU A 161 14.30 -8.82 7.60
C LEU A 161 15.14 -7.68 8.18
N SER A 162 15.41 -6.63 7.42
CA SER A 162 16.14 -5.45 7.89
C SER A 162 15.36 -4.71 8.98
N ILE A 163 14.05 -4.51 8.80
CA ILE A 163 13.19 -3.90 9.82
C ILE A 163 13.15 -4.77 11.09
N ILE A 164 13.00 -6.09 10.95
CA ILE A 164 12.99 -7.04 12.06
C ILE A 164 14.28 -6.91 12.88
N LYS A 165 15.44 -6.84 12.21
CA LYS A 165 16.75 -6.63 12.87
C LYS A 165 16.82 -5.29 13.60
N ILE A 166 16.39 -4.19 12.98
CA ILE A 166 16.35 -2.86 13.59
C ILE A 166 15.42 -2.83 14.81
N CYS A 167 14.33 -3.62 14.79
CA CYS A 167 13.44 -3.79 15.92
C CYS A 167 14.03 -4.63 17.06
N GLY A 168 15.19 -5.26 16.88
CA GLY A 168 15.77 -6.19 17.83
C GLY A 168 14.96 -7.48 18.00
N LEU A 169 14.22 -7.88 16.97
CA LEU A 169 13.33 -9.04 17.02
C LEU A 169 14.02 -10.30 16.51
N ASN A 170 13.62 -11.45 17.06
CA ASN A 170 14.01 -12.75 16.52
C ASN A 170 13.08 -13.10 15.34
N LYS A 171 13.67 -13.25 14.15
CA LYS A 171 12.94 -13.54 12.91
C LYS A 171 12.10 -14.84 12.93
N HIS A 172 12.30 -15.71 13.89
CA HIS A 172 11.59 -16.99 14.00
C HIS A 172 10.46 -16.98 15.06
N SER A 173 10.24 -15.86 15.75
CA SER A 173 9.26 -15.75 16.82
C SER A 173 8.53 -14.40 16.86
N ILE A 174 8.31 -13.82 15.68
CA ILE A 174 7.54 -12.57 15.53
C ILE A 174 6.08 -12.85 15.85
N THR A 175 5.49 -11.98 16.63
CA THR A 175 4.10 -12.04 17.05
C THR A 175 3.28 -10.90 16.44
N ILE A 176 1.94 -10.99 16.60
CA ILE A 176 1.03 -9.89 16.22
C ILE A 176 1.39 -8.62 17.00
N ASP A 177 1.71 -8.73 18.29
CA ASP A 177 2.11 -7.60 19.12
C ASP A 177 3.40 -6.93 18.61
N ASP A 178 4.35 -7.71 18.14
CA ASP A 178 5.57 -7.16 17.53
C ASP A 178 5.26 -6.37 16.26
N ILE A 179 4.29 -6.82 15.46
CA ILE A 179 3.83 -6.07 14.29
C ILE A 179 3.17 -4.77 14.74
N VAL A 180 2.22 -4.81 15.67
CA VAL A 180 1.46 -3.64 16.13
C VAL A 180 2.35 -2.61 16.81
N PHE A 181 3.24 -3.05 17.70
CA PHE A 181 3.96 -2.13 18.59
C PHE A 181 5.42 -1.84 18.19
N LYS A 182 6.00 -2.62 17.28
CA LYS A 182 7.40 -2.46 16.88
C LYS A 182 7.60 -2.25 15.38
N ILE A 183 7.07 -3.11 14.53
CA ILE A 183 7.30 -3.06 13.08
C ILE A 183 6.42 -1.97 12.43
N GLY A 184 5.12 -2.03 12.64
CA GLY A 184 4.15 -1.10 12.05
C GLY A 184 4.46 0.38 12.36
N PRO A 185 4.71 0.76 13.64
CA PRO A 185 5.06 2.13 13.98
C PRO A 185 6.32 2.64 13.27
N ARG A 186 7.32 1.80 13.01
CA ARG A 186 8.54 2.21 12.30
C ARG A 186 8.28 2.49 10.82
N ILE A 187 7.49 1.63 10.16
CA ILE A 187 7.07 1.86 8.78
C ILE A 187 6.22 3.13 8.69
N ASN A 188 5.29 3.32 9.63
CA ASN A 188 4.45 4.52 9.67
C ASN A 188 5.24 5.78 10.00
N ALA A 189 6.26 5.70 10.86
CA ALA A 189 7.13 6.82 11.20
C ALA A 189 7.95 7.28 10.00
N ALA A 190 8.40 6.37 9.14
CA ALA A 190 9.10 6.72 7.90
C ALA A 190 8.28 7.72 7.07
N GLY A 191 6.96 7.51 6.91
CA GLY A 191 6.08 8.43 6.19
C GLY A 191 5.84 9.79 6.90
N ARG A 192 6.34 9.96 8.13
CA ARG A 192 6.21 11.19 8.92
C ARG A 192 7.53 11.94 9.10
N MET A 193 8.63 11.37 8.67
CA MET A 193 9.94 12.05 8.75
C MET A 193 10.05 13.07 7.62
N ARG A 194 10.30 14.34 7.99
CA ARG A 194 10.77 15.37 7.06
C ARG A 194 12.21 15.03 6.68
N MET A 195 12.47 15.00 5.40
CA MET A 195 13.84 15.16 4.90
C MET A 195 14.05 16.66 4.70
N ASP A 196 15.24 17.15 5.01
CA ASP A 196 15.57 18.56 4.84
C ASP A 196 15.38 18.95 3.38
N GLU A 197 14.47 19.89 3.10
CA GLU A 197 14.16 20.41 1.77
C GLU A 197 15.35 21.13 1.11
N ASN A 198 16.42 21.39 1.88
CA ASN A 198 17.61 22.08 1.46
C ASN A 198 18.80 21.16 1.12
N ASP A 199 18.65 19.86 1.24
CA ASP A 199 19.69 18.90 0.88
C ASP A 199 19.37 18.31 -0.51
N GLU A 200 20.05 18.81 -1.55
CA GLU A 200 19.92 18.30 -2.94
C GLU A 200 20.30 16.81 -3.06
N ASN A 201 20.94 16.23 -2.05
CA ASN A 201 21.26 14.81 -1.95
C ASN A 201 20.32 14.07 -0.97
N ALA A 202 19.28 14.73 -0.46
CA ALA A 202 18.34 14.09 0.45
C ALA A 202 17.65 12.92 -0.24
N ALA A 203 17.70 11.76 0.39
CA ALA A 203 16.94 10.59 -0.05
C ALA A 203 15.43 10.93 -0.16
N PRO A 204 14.67 10.25 -1.02
CA PRO A 204 13.23 10.49 -1.19
C PRO A 204 12.53 10.51 0.17
N SER A 205 11.44 11.29 0.30
CA SER A 205 10.67 11.39 1.55
C SER A 205 10.51 10.03 2.22
N GLY A 206 10.45 9.98 3.54
CA GLY A 206 10.46 8.72 4.29
C GLY A 206 9.40 7.69 3.85
N GLY A 207 8.28 8.15 3.25
CA GLY A 207 7.28 7.28 2.62
C GLY A 207 7.83 6.52 1.41
N TYR A 208 8.61 7.19 0.56
CA TYR A 208 9.30 6.57 -0.57
C TYR A 208 10.37 5.59 -0.10
N ALA A 209 11.15 5.94 0.93
CA ALA A 209 12.12 5.03 1.52
C ALA A 209 11.48 3.75 2.06
N ALA A 210 10.30 3.86 2.69
CA ALA A 210 9.55 2.71 3.16
C ALA A 210 9.07 1.82 1.99
N VAL A 211 8.56 2.40 0.91
CA VAL A 211 8.15 1.62 -0.28
C VAL A 211 9.36 0.95 -0.90
N ASN A 212 10.44 1.68 -1.15
CA ASN A 212 11.67 1.14 -1.73
C ASN A 212 12.19 -0.05 -0.91
N LEU A 213 12.27 0.09 0.41
CA LEU A 213 12.71 -1.00 1.29
C LEU A 213 11.82 -2.25 1.18
N LEU A 214 10.50 -2.07 1.00
CA LEU A 214 9.56 -3.19 0.92
C LEU A 214 9.50 -3.84 -0.47
N VAL A 215 9.93 -3.12 -1.52
CA VAL A 215 9.96 -3.60 -2.92
C VAL A 215 11.36 -4.10 -3.31
N GLU A 216 12.38 -3.78 -2.51
CA GLU A 216 13.77 -4.07 -2.84
C GLU A 216 14.08 -5.57 -2.73
N ASN A 217 13.99 -6.24 -3.88
CA ASN A 217 14.45 -7.63 -4.07
C ASN A 217 15.88 -7.69 -4.65
N ASN A 218 16.65 -6.60 -4.55
CA ASN A 218 17.95 -6.52 -5.20
C ASN A 218 18.94 -7.57 -4.71
N GLU A 219 19.39 -8.39 -5.64
CA GLU A 219 20.58 -9.22 -5.60
C GLU A 219 21.84 -8.34 -5.77
N SER A 220 22.05 -7.36 -4.94
CA SER A 220 23.36 -6.71 -4.80
C SER A 220 23.84 -6.93 -3.39
N ASP A 221 24.97 -7.63 -3.33
CA ASP A 221 25.74 -8.07 -2.15
C ASP A 221 25.97 -7.00 -1.08
#